data_b09a0c0fb604c76255fc32f9aa1dbf4c
#
_entry.id   b09a0c0fb604c76255fc32f9aa1dbf4c
#
_cell.length_a   1.000
_cell.length_b   1.000
_cell.length_c   1.000
_cell.angle_alpha   90.00
_cell.angle_beta   90.00
_cell.angle_gamma   90.00
#
_symmetry.space_group_name_H-M   'P 1'
#
loop_
_entity.id
_entity.type
_entity.pdbx_description
1 polymer ?
#
loop_
_entity_poly.entity_id
_entity_poly.type
_entity_poly.pdbx_seq_one_letter_code
_entity_poly.pdbx_strand_id
1 'polypeptide(L)'
;MATISRTIRHDEVLGLEAFCLQGYAQPFPRHFHDYYVLGFVVSGERELLCNGLNLQVFPGNLLIFNPRDNHECVSTSRAPLLHYLGFNILKKRMEEISMELTGESCLPQFKPTVFSDESAGSTFLELHQLIMQRSDELRKEELFYILFSRLFGNYAHTSLRSFPLRSTQIKKACEYLESHASETITLDDICRRVSVSKSSLIRSFSEQLGLTPHSYLMSIRIKE
;
A
#
# COMPACT_ATOMS: atom_id res chain seq x y z
N MET A 1 -19.12 -0.34 26.60
CA MET A 1 -18.45 -1.54 26.05
C MET A 1 -17.93 -1.17 24.65
N ALA A 2 -16.68 -1.43 24.35
CA ALA A 2 -16.17 -1.18 23.00
C ALA A 2 -16.88 -2.13 22.02
N THR A 3 -17.46 -1.58 20.96
CA THR A 3 -18.16 -2.38 19.95
C THR A 3 -17.13 -3.10 19.09
N ILE A 4 -17.19 -4.42 19.07
CA ILE A 4 -16.37 -5.21 18.13
C ILE A 4 -16.94 -5.02 16.74
N SER A 5 -16.11 -4.57 15.81
CA SER A 5 -16.49 -4.40 14.41
C SER A 5 -15.43 -4.93 13.46
N ARG A 6 -15.92 -5.48 12.34
CA ARG A 6 -15.11 -5.86 11.19
C ARG A 6 -15.74 -5.25 9.95
N THR A 7 -14.98 -4.44 9.25
CA THR A 7 -15.41 -3.88 7.95
C THR A 7 -14.43 -4.36 6.89
N ILE A 8 -14.95 -4.73 5.73
CA ILE A 8 -14.16 -5.21 4.59
C ILE A 8 -14.62 -4.44 3.36
N ARG A 9 -13.67 -4.06 2.51
CA ARG A 9 -13.93 -3.45 1.22
C ARG A 9 -12.97 -3.97 0.15
N HIS A 10 -13.53 -4.44 -0.93
CA HIS A 10 -12.77 -4.79 -2.12
C HIS A 10 -12.58 -3.55 -3.01
N ASP A 11 -11.36 -3.35 -3.48
CA ASP A 11 -11.01 -2.33 -4.46
C ASP A 11 -10.63 -3.02 -5.78
N GLU A 12 -11.49 -2.87 -6.79
CA GLU A 12 -11.34 -3.56 -8.08
C GLU A 12 -10.17 -2.98 -8.89
N VAL A 13 -9.90 -1.66 -8.78
CA VAL A 13 -8.81 -1.00 -9.51
C VAL A 13 -7.46 -1.45 -8.98
N LEU A 14 -7.30 -1.48 -7.66
CA LEU A 14 -6.06 -1.93 -7.03
C LEU A 14 -5.95 -3.45 -6.93
N GLY A 15 -7.06 -4.19 -7.08
CA GLY A 15 -7.10 -5.64 -7.01
C GLY A 15 -6.75 -6.19 -5.63
N LEU A 16 -7.20 -5.52 -4.56
CA LEU A 16 -6.97 -5.92 -3.18
C LEU A 16 -8.23 -5.76 -2.31
N GLU A 17 -8.21 -6.37 -1.15
CA GLU A 17 -9.24 -6.23 -0.13
C GLU A 17 -8.68 -5.46 1.06
N ALA A 18 -9.30 -4.33 1.41
CA ALA A 18 -8.99 -3.59 2.63
C ALA A 18 -9.93 -4.02 3.76
N PHE A 19 -9.39 -4.18 4.97
CA PHE A 19 -10.18 -4.48 6.15
C PHE A 19 -9.81 -3.63 7.35
N CYS A 20 -10.78 -3.46 8.25
CA CYS A 20 -10.61 -2.82 9.55
C CYS A 20 -11.17 -3.74 10.62
N LEU A 21 -10.36 -4.06 11.63
CA LEU A 21 -10.75 -4.77 12.85
C LEU A 21 -10.67 -3.80 14.03
N GLN A 22 -11.77 -3.57 14.73
CA GLN A 22 -11.80 -2.65 15.87
C GLN A 22 -12.40 -3.31 17.10
N GLY A 23 -11.76 -3.09 18.25
CA GLY A 23 -12.27 -3.57 19.54
C GLY A 23 -12.04 -5.07 19.80
N TYR A 24 -11.13 -5.72 19.08
CA TYR A 24 -10.84 -7.14 19.23
C TYR A 24 -9.93 -7.39 20.43
N ALA A 25 -10.44 -8.11 21.44
CA ALA A 25 -9.67 -8.60 22.59
C ALA A 25 -9.22 -10.05 22.42
N GLN A 26 -9.93 -10.82 21.59
CA GLN A 26 -9.69 -12.25 21.43
C GLN A 26 -8.36 -12.55 20.74
N PRO A 27 -7.72 -13.67 21.07
CA PRO A 27 -6.56 -14.13 20.34
C PRO A 27 -6.94 -14.58 18.91
N PHE A 28 -5.99 -14.49 18.00
CA PHE A 28 -6.08 -15.14 16.70
C PHE A 28 -5.32 -16.48 16.82
N PRO A 29 -6.02 -17.63 16.74
CA PRO A 29 -5.38 -18.93 16.88
C PRO A 29 -4.42 -19.17 15.72
N ARG A 30 -3.54 -20.15 15.88
CA ARG A 30 -2.54 -20.51 14.86
C ARG A 30 -3.19 -20.81 13.50
N HIS A 31 -2.78 -20.08 12.49
CA HIS A 31 -3.27 -20.21 11.10
C HIS A 31 -2.25 -19.64 10.10
N PHE A 32 -2.56 -19.77 8.83
CA PHE A 32 -1.84 -19.11 7.72
C PHE A 32 -2.82 -18.66 6.65
N HIS A 33 -2.35 -17.83 5.74
CA HIS A 33 -3.09 -17.38 4.57
C HIS A 33 -2.41 -17.86 3.28
N ASP A 34 -3.18 -18.05 2.21
CA ASP A 34 -2.65 -18.33 0.87
C ASP A 34 -2.39 -17.07 0.04
N TYR A 35 -2.51 -15.92 0.67
CA TYR A 35 -2.32 -14.58 0.14
C TYR A 35 -1.42 -13.76 1.08
N TYR A 36 -0.97 -12.59 0.60
CA TYR A 36 -0.23 -11.65 1.44
C TYR A 36 -1.18 -10.85 2.32
N VAL A 37 -0.76 -10.59 3.55
CA VAL A 37 -1.45 -9.65 4.44
C VAL A 37 -0.46 -8.55 4.80
N LEU A 38 -0.79 -7.32 4.44
CA LEU A 38 -0.10 -6.12 4.91
C LEU A 38 -0.99 -5.42 5.92
N GLY A 39 -0.53 -5.24 7.14
CA GLY A 39 -1.33 -4.66 8.22
C GLY A 39 -0.66 -3.54 8.95
N PHE A 40 -1.46 -2.70 9.61
CA PHE A 40 -1.03 -1.59 10.45
C PHE A 40 -1.78 -1.61 11.78
N VAL A 41 -1.05 -1.53 12.88
CA VAL A 41 -1.63 -1.49 14.23
C VAL A 41 -1.87 -0.05 14.64
N VAL A 42 -3.14 0.33 14.76
CA VAL A 42 -3.55 1.65 15.22
C VAL A 42 -3.51 1.74 16.73
N SER A 43 -4.02 0.70 17.41
CA SER A 43 -3.99 0.59 18.87
C SER A 43 -4.04 -0.85 19.31
N GLY A 44 -3.68 -1.10 20.57
CA GLY A 44 -3.56 -2.43 21.15
C GLY A 44 -2.15 -3.00 21.02
N GLU A 45 -1.80 -3.92 21.90
CA GLU A 45 -0.53 -4.62 21.92
C GLU A 45 -0.76 -6.12 21.75
N ARG A 46 0.14 -6.79 21.03
CA ARG A 46 0.04 -8.23 20.76
C ARG A 46 1.40 -8.91 20.89
N GLU A 47 1.35 -10.15 21.34
CA GLU A 47 2.43 -11.10 21.16
C GLU A 47 2.13 -11.94 19.92
N LEU A 48 3.02 -11.89 18.95
CA LEU A 48 2.90 -12.58 17.68
C LEU A 48 3.96 -13.68 17.61
N LEU A 49 3.52 -14.94 17.54
CA LEU A 49 4.39 -16.04 17.15
C LEU A 49 4.25 -16.24 15.64
N CYS A 50 5.33 -16.02 14.90
CA CYS A 50 5.34 -16.20 13.45
C CYS A 50 6.57 -17.01 13.04
N ASN A 51 6.34 -18.15 12.37
CA ASN A 51 7.39 -19.06 11.89
C ASN A 51 8.42 -19.43 12.99
N GLY A 52 7.94 -19.60 14.23
CA GLY A 52 8.78 -19.94 15.38
C GLY A 52 9.47 -18.75 16.08
N LEU A 53 9.27 -17.53 15.60
CA LEU A 53 9.80 -16.31 16.23
C LEU A 53 8.71 -15.63 17.06
N ASN A 54 9.04 -15.31 18.33
CA ASN A 54 8.21 -14.50 19.20
C ASN A 54 8.48 -13.01 18.96
N LEU A 55 7.48 -12.29 18.53
CA LEU A 55 7.57 -10.86 18.18
C LEU A 55 6.58 -10.07 19.04
N GLN A 56 6.99 -8.88 19.45
CA GLN A 56 6.09 -7.91 20.09
C GLN A 56 5.55 -6.96 19.04
N VAL A 57 4.26 -6.68 19.13
CA VAL A 57 3.55 -5.81 18.20
C VAL A 57 2.92 -4.65 18.96
N PHE A 58 3.25 -3.44 18.53
CA PHE A 58 2.84 -2.18 19.16
C PHE A 58 2.10 -1.27 18.17
N PRO A 59 1.35 -0.28 18.68
CA PRO A 59 0.80 0.78 17.82
C PRO A 59 1.89 1.44 16.94
N GLY A 60 1.57 1.66 15.67
CA GLY A 60 2.52 2.18 14.68
C GLY A 60 3.32 1.11 13.94
N ASN A 61 3.27 -0.15 14.37
CA ASN A 61 3.91 -1.22 13.63
C ASN A 61 3.15 -1.58 12.36
N LEU A 62 3.92 -1.84 11.32
CA LEU A 62 3.49 -2.54 10.11
C LEU A 62 3.78 -4.03 10.26
N LEU A 63 2.87 -4.86 9.77
CA LEU A 63 3.01 -6.31 9.72
C LEU A 63 2.88 -6.77 8.29
N ILE A 64 3.76 -7.68 7.86
CA ILE A 64 3.62 -8.31 6.56
C ILE A 64 3.75 -9.82 6.70
N PHE A 65 2.70 -10.55 6.32
CA PHE A 65 2.68 -12.00 6.26
C PHE A 65 2.78 -12.42 4.80
N ASN A 66 3.80 -13.19 4.49
CA ASN A 66 3.88 -13.86 3.19
C ASN A 66 2.89 -15.03 3.15
N PRO A 67 2.48 -15.49 1.96
CA PRO A 67 1.68 -16.70 1.85
C PRO A 67 2.33 -17.88 2.57
N ARG A 68 1.53 -18.58 3.37
CA ARG A 68 1.95 -19.73 4.20
C ARG A 68 2.79 -19.39 5.44
N ASP A 69 3.00 -18.13 5.78
CA ASP A 69 3.55 -17.76 7.09
C ASP A 69 2.60 -18.21 8.18
N ASN A 70 3.04 -19.21 8.97
CA ASN A 70 2.24 -19.76 10.06
C ASN A 70 2.37 -18.85 11.27
N HIS A 71 1.26 -18.30 11.72
CA HIS A 71 1.26 -17.33 12.82
C HIS A 71 0.07 -17.48 13.76
N GLU A 72 0.27 -17.06 15.01
CA GLU A 72 -0.76 -16.87 16.02
C GLU A 72 -0.52 -15.55 16.75
N CYS A 73 -1.57 -14.93 17.22
CA CYS A 73 -1.48 -13.61 17.85
C CYS A 73 -2.35 -13.59 19.11
N VAL A 74 -1.73 -13.28 20.24
CA VAL A 74 -2.42 -13.21 21.53
C VAL A 74 -2.38 -11.77 22.06
N SER A 75 -3.44 -11.40 22.82
CA SER A 75 -3.49 -10.07 23.44
C SER A 75 -2.59 -10.03 24.66
N THR A 76 -1.95 -8.87 24.88
CA THR A 76 -1.28 -8.59 26.13
C THR A 76 -2.27 -8.08 27.18
N SER A 77 -1.91 -8.19 28.45
CA SER A 77 -2.74 -7.68 29.56
C SER A 77 -2.80 -6.15 29.61
N ARG A 78 -1.84 -5.45 28.99
CA ARG A 78 -1.68 -4.00 29.08
C ARG A 78 -2.62 -3.23 28.14
N ALA A 79 -2.81 -3.71 26.90
CA ALA A 79 -3.64 -3.07 25.90
C ALA A 79 -4.40 -4.11 25.07
N PRO A 80 -5.48 -4.70 25.63
CA PRO A 80 -6.13 -5.88 25.05
C PRO A 80 -6.96 -5.59 23.80
N LEU A 81 -7.43 -4.36 23.62
CA LEU A 81 -8.32 -4.02 22.50
C LEU A 81 -7.50 -3.62 21.26
N LEU A 82 -7.57 -4.47 20.25
CA LEU A 82 -6.89 -4.24 18.98
C LEU A 82 -7.74 -3.37 18.03
N HIS A 83 -7.10 -2.36 17.46
CA HIS A 83 -7.55 -1.69 16.25
C HIS A 83 -6.48 -1.93 15.17
N TYR A 84 -6.85 -2.72 14.16
CA TYR A 84 -5.95 -3.23 13.14
C TYR A 84 -6.54 -3.01 11.75
N LEU A 85 -5.77 -2.38 10.91
CA LEU A 85 -6.10 -2.13 9.51
C LEU A 85 -5.26 -3.05 8.64
N GLY A 86 -5.80 -3.50 7.51
CA GLY A 86 -5.01 -4.38 6.64
C GLY A 86 -5.47 -4.43 5.20
N PHE A 87 -4.57 -4.94 4.37
CA PHE A 87 -4.80 -5.30 2.98
C PHE A 87 -4.54 -6.79 2.78
N ASN A 88 -5.50 -7.48 2.19
CA ASN A 88 -5.33 -8.84 1.67
C ASN A 88 -5.02 -8.74 0.17
N ILE A 89 -3.91 -9.34 -0.27
CA ILE A 89 -3.42 -9.24 -1.64
C ILE A 89 -3.17 -10.64 -2.17
N LEU A 90 -3.91 -11.04 -3.19
CA LEU A 90 -3.76 -12.35 -3.82
C LEU A 90 -2.37 -12.49 -4.46
N LYS A 91 -1.84 -13.73 -4.50
CA LYS A 91 -0.55 -14.05 -5.13
C LYS A 91 -0.44 -13.50 -6.55
N LYS A 92 -1.49 -13.73 -7.37
CA LYS A 92 -1.54 -13.23 -8.74
C LYS A 92 -1.36 -11.71 -8.81
N ARG A 93 -2.06 -10.98 -7.93
CA ARG A 93 -1.92 -9.51 -7.87
C ARG A 93 -0.53 -9.08 -7.43
N MET A 94 0.08 -9.79 -6.50
CA MET A 94 1.45 -9.52 -6.05
C MET A 94 2.48 -9.79 -7.16
N GLU A 95 2.27 -10.82 -7.99
CA GLU A 95 3.09 -11.08 -9.19
C GLU A 95 2.98 -9.95 -10.22
N GLU A 96 1.78 -9.40 -10.44
CA GLU A 96 1.56 -8.26 -11.32
C GLU A 96 2.27 -7.00 -10.79
N ILE A 97 2.18 -6.73 -9.47
CA ILE A 97 2.90 -5.65 -8.82
C ILE A 97 4.41 -5.84 -8.95
N SER A 98 4.91 -7.07 -8.71
CA SER A 98 6.32 -7.40 -8.89
C SER A 98 6.79 -7.13 -10.31
N MET A 99 6.06 -7.61 -11.31
CA MET A 99 6.38 -7.38 -12.72
C MET A 99 6.47 -5.88 -13.04
N GLU A 100 5.56 -5.08 -12.52
CA GLU A 100 5.54 -3.64 -12.77
C GLU A 100 6.68 -2.90 -12.08
N LEU A 101 7.01 -3.27 -10.84
CA LEU A 101 8.04 -2.60 -10.05
C LEU A 101 9.46 -3.07 -10.39
N THR A 102 9.65 -4.36 -10.65
CA THR A 102 10.96 -4.98 -10.82
C THR A 102 11.23 -5.45 -12.25
N GLY A 103 10.17 -5.68 -13.02
CA GLY A 103 10.19 -6.29 -14.34
C GLY A 103 10.31 -7.81 -14.32
N GLU A 104 10.11 -8.42 -13.15
CA GLU A 104 10.13 -9.87 -12.96
C GLU A 104 8.83 -10.32 -12.32
N SER A 105 8.19 -11.34 -12.91
CA SER A 105 7.00 -11.97 -12.33
C SER A 105 7.44 -12.97 -11.28
N CYS A 106 7.50 -12.53 -10.02
CA CYS A 106 7.87 -13.38 -8.90
C CYS A 106 7.02 -13.06 -7.66
N LEU A 107 6.99 -14.00 -6.74
CA LEU A 107 6.39 -13.79 -5.42
C LEU A 107 7.49 -13.32 -4.45
N PRO A 108 7.48 -12.04 -4.03
CA PRO A 108 8.48 -11.53 -3.11
C PRO A 108 8.37 -12.19 -1.75
N GLN A 109 9.50 -12.33 -1.05
CA GLN A 109 9.56 -12.70 0.35
C GLN A 109 9.94 -11.48 1.17
N PHE A 110 8.95 -10.94 1.88
CA PHE A 110 9.16 -9.76 2.72
C PHE A 110 9.72 -10.14 4.09
N LYS A 111 10.69 -9.37 4.58
CA LYS A 111 11.28 -9.48 5.92
C LYS A 111 11.72 -8.11 6.42
N PRO A 112 11.63 -7.87 7.75
CA PRO A 112 11.03 -8.73 8.78
C PRO A 112 9.50 -8.72 8.74
N THR A 113 8.86 -9.63 9.48
CA THR A 113 7.38 -9.73 9.57
C THR A 113 6.77 -8.52 10.28
N VAL A 114 7.43 -7.98 11.31
CA VAL A 114 7.00 -6.78 12.07
C VAL A 114 8.08 -5.72 11.93
N PHE A 115 7.71 -4.52 11.57
CA PHE A 115 8.65 -3.41 11.41
C PHE A 115 7.98 -2.06 11.66
N SER A 116 8.81 -1.03 11.90
CA SER A 116 8.40 0.36 12.00
C SER A 116 8.97 1.14 10.84
N ASP A 117 8.12 1.83 10.10
CA ASP A 117 8.48 2.70 8.99
C ASP A 117 7.43 3.81 8.90
N GLU A 118 7.76 4.98 9.43
CA GLU A 118 6.83 6.10 9.52
C GLU A 118 6.27 6.52 8.16
N SER A 119 7.11 6.55 7.13
CA SER A 119 6.69 6.92 5.78
C SER A 119 5.79 5.86 5.14
N ALA A 120 6.09 4.56 5.32
CA ALA A 120 5.20 3.50 4.87
C ALA A 120 3.90 3.49 5.66
N GLY A 121 3.95 3.73 6.98
CA GLY A 121 2.77 3.77 7.85
C GLY A 121 1.82 4.91 7.49
N SER A 122 2.32 6.12 7.26
CA SER A 122 1.50 7.27 6.86
C SER A 122 0.87 7.04 5.46
N THR A 123 1.64 6.52 4.51
CA THR A 123 1.14 6.15 3.17
C THR A 123 0.08 5.06 3.24
N PHE A 124 0.30 4.04 4.09
CA PHE A 124 -0.67 2.96 4.33
C PHE A 124 -2.00 3.50 4.87
N LEU A 125 -1.94 4.37 5.89
CA LEU A 125 -3.13 4.93 6.54
C LEU A 125 -3.96 5.77 5.56
N GLU A 126 -3.32 6.64 4.79
CA GLU A 126 -3.99 7.46 3.78
C GLU A 126 -4.62 6.58 2.68
N LEU A 127 -3.87 5.60 2.14
CA LEU A 127 -4.37 4.66 1.15
C LEU A 127 -5.59 3.88 1.68
N HIS A 128 -5.49 3.33 2.89
CA HIS A 128 -6.57 2.58 3.51
C HIS A 128 -7.83 3.46 3.66
N GLN A 129 -7.67 4.71 4.10
CA GLN A 129 -8.78 5.64 4.22
C GLN A 129 -9.46 5.92 2.87
N LEU A 130 -8.69 6.19 1.81
CA LEU A 130 -9.24 6.44 0.47
C LEU A 130 -10.01 5.24 -0.08
N ILE A 131 -9.50 4.02 0.11
CA ILE A 131 -10.19 2.78 -0.27
C ILE A 131 -11.52 2.66 0.49
N MET A 132 -11.50 2.88 1.81
CA MET A 132 -12.69 2.76 2.63
C MET A 132 -13.74 3.83 2.29
N GLN A 133 -13.34 5.00 1.80
CA GLN A 133 -14.21 6.10 1.40
C GLN A 133 -14.64 6.06 -0.07
N ARG A 134 -14.01 5.23 -0.91
CA ARG A 134 -14.19 5.17 -2.39
C ARG A 134 -13.95 6.53 -3.03
N SER A 135 -12.86 7.17 -2.69
CA SER A 135 -12.55 8.53 -3.16
C SER A 135 -11.19 8.60 -3.81
N ASP A 136 -11.04 9.58 -4.73
CA ASP A 136 -9.78 9.98 -5.35
C ASP A 136 -8.96 8.83 -5.96
N GLU A 137 -9.42 8.32 -7.10
CA GLU A 137 -8.79 7.18 -7.78
C GLU A 137 -7.31 7.43 -8.11
N LEU A 138 -6.97 8.63 -8.61
CA LEU A 138 -5.60 8.97 -8.96
C LEU A 138 -4.69 8.96 -7.74
N ARG A 139 -5.12 9.60 -6.64
CA ARG A 139 -4.36 9.63 -5.40
C ARG A 139 -4.20 8.24 -4.80
N LYS A 140 -5.26 7.44 -4.83
CA LYS A 140 -5.27 6.06 -4.35
C LYS A 140 -4.26 5.19 -5.10
N GLU A 141 -4.24 5.26 -6.43
CA GLU A 141 -3.25 4.54 -7.25
C GLU A 141 -1.81 5.02 -6.97
N GLU A 142 -1.59 6.31 -6.82
CA GLU A 142 -0.26 6.85 -6.48
C GLU A 142 0.26 6.29 -5.16
N LEU A 143 -0.55 6.38 -4.10
CA LEU A 143 -0.17 5.90 -2.78
C LEU A 143 0.11 4.39 -2.78
N PHE A 144 -0.67 3.63 -3.55
CA PHE A 144 -0.44 2.21 -3.73
C PHE A 144 0.96 1.93 -4.31
N TYR A 145 1.33 2.58 -5.41
CA TYR A 145 2.64 2.37 -6.02
C TYR A 145 3.79 2.94 -5.18
N ILE A 146 3.59 4.04 -4.46
CA ILE A 146 4.56 4.59 -3.51
C ILE A 146 4.81 3.58 -2.38
N LEU A 147 3.74 3.05 -1.77
CA LEU A 147 3.83 2.08 -0.68
C LEU A 147 4.55 0.81 -1.13
N PHE A 148 4.10 0.19 -2.23
CA PHE A 148 4.69 -1.05 -2.71
C PHE A 148 6.12 -0.87 -3.23
N SER A 149 6.46 0.24 -3.87
CA SER A 149 7.86 0.54 -4.24
C SER A 149 8.76 0.57 -3.01
N ARG A 150 8.31 1.19 -1.92
CA ARG A 150 9.05 1.22 -0.67
C ARG A 150 9.18 -0.16 -0.03
N LEU A 151 8.09 -0.93 0.01
CA LEU A 151 8.10 -2.29 0.56
C LEU A 151 9.04 -3.22 -0.23
N PHE A 152 8.99 -3.18 -1.54
CA PHE A 152 9.88 -3.97 -2.40
C PHE A 152 11.35 -3.58 -2.23
N GLY A 153 11.66 -2.28 -2.22
CA GLY A 153 13.02 -1.79 -2.08
C GLY A 153 13.65 -2.08 -0.72
N ASN A 154 12.88 -1.96 0.36
CA ASN A 154 13.42 -2.04 1.71
C ASN A 154 13.24 -3.41 2.37
N TYR A 155 12.21 -4.18 1.99
CA TYR A 155 11.80 -5.37 2.75
C TYR A 155 11.70 -6.65 1.92
N ALA A 156 11.77 -6.57 0.58
CA ALA A 156 11.79 -7.75 -0.28
C ALA A 156 13.16 -8.07 -0.86
N HIS A 157 14.18 -7.27 -0.59
CA HIS A 157 15.54 -7.40 -1.14
C HIS A 157 15.58 -7.53 -2.68
N THR A 158 14.66 -6.86 -3.36
CA THR A 158 14.55 -6.85 -4.82
C THR A 158 14.99 -5.51 -5.38
N SER A 159 15.66 -5.54 -6.53
CA SER A 159 16.04 -4.31 -7.24
C SER A 159 14.85 -3.76 -8.01
N LEU A 160 14.45 -2.52 -7.69
CA LEU A 160 13.41 -1.83 -8.45
C LEU A 160 13.94 -1.43 -9.82
N ARG A 161 13.17 -1.69 -10.86
CA ARG A 161 13.49 -1.16 -12.20
C ARG A 161 13.31 0.37 -12.20
N SER A 162 14.30 1.06 -12.73
CA SER A 162 14.24 2.49 -12.98
C SER A 162 14.32 2.75 -14.48
N PHE A 163 13.24 3.21 -15.06
CA PHE A 163 13.23 3.76 -16.41
C PHE A 163 12.82 5.23 -16.28
N PRO A 164 13.81 6.15 -16.11
CA PRO A 164 13.49 7.57 -15.99
C PRO A 164 12.84 8.05 -17.29
N LEU A 165 11.74 8.80 -17.14
CA LEU A 165 11.08 9.43 -18.27
C LEU A 165 11.98 10.50 -18.87
N ARG A 166 11.94 10.62 -20.20
CA ARG A 166 12.55 11.77 -20.89
C ARG A 166 11.77 13.02 -20.55
N SER A 167 12.45 14.18 -20.54
CA SER A 167 11.80 15.48 -20.28
C SER A 167 10.61 15.74 -21.22
N THR A 168 10.67 15.23 -22.46
CA THR A 168 9.55 15.32 -23.41
C THR A 168 8.32 14.50 -23.00
N GLN A 169 8.50 13.38 -22.31
CA GLN A 169 7.40 12.56 -21.80
C GLN A 169 6.76 13.22 -20.57
N ILE A 170 7.57 13.78 -19.66
CA ILE A 170 7.07 14.57 -18.53
C ILE A 170 6.26 15.76 -19.04
N LYS A 171 6.79 16.51 -20.02
CA LYS A 171 6.07 17.64 -20.62
C LYS A 171 4.71 17.23 -21.19
N LYS A 172 4.66 16.13 -21.95
CA LYS A 172 3.38 15.60 -22.48
C LYS A 172 2.39 15.18 -21.38
N ALA A 173 2.90 14.63 -20.26
CA ALA A 173 2.04 14.29 -19.14
C ALA A 173 1.48 15.55 -18.46
N CYS A 174 2.28 16.59 -18.27
CA CYS A 174 1.82 17.89 -17.76
C CYS A 174 0.77 18.52 -18.68
N GLU A 175 1.03 18.58 -20.00
CA GLU A 175 0.07 19.10 -20.99
C GLU A 175 -1.26 18.34 -20.96
N TYR A 176 -1.20 17.00 -20.76
CA TYR A 176 -2.41 16.18 -20.60
C TYR A 176 -3.18 16.54 -19.32
N LEU A 177 -2.49 16.64 -18.18
CA LEU A 177 -3.10 17.02 -16.90
C LEU A 177 -3.72 18.42 -16.96
N GLU A 178 -3.06 19.38 -17.58
CA GLU A 178 -3.55 20.75 -17.77
C GLU A 178 -4.79 20.82 -18.66
N SER A 179 -4.81 20.05 -19.75
CA SER A 179 -5.94 20.07 -20.70
C SER A 179 -7.18 19.31 -20.21
N HIS A 180 -7.05 18.44 -19.21
CA HIS A 180 -8.15 17.62 -18.66
C HIS A 180 -8.38 17.86 -17.16
N ALA A 181 -7.93 19.02 -16.63
CA ALA A 181 -7.94 19.31 -15.21
C ALA A 181 -9.34 19.21 -14.56
N SER A 182 -10.40 19.54 -15.30
CA SER A 182 -11.79 19.43 -14.86
C SER A 182 -12.37 18.02 -14.88
N GLU A 183 -11.67 17.05 -15.46
CA GLU A 183 -12.13 15.67 -15.64
C GLU A 183 -11.62 14.75 -14.54
N THR A 184 -12.22 13.56 -14.43
CA THR A 184 -11.67 12.47 -13.62
C THR A 184 -10.54 11.81 -14.39
N ILE A 185 -9.31 11.91 -13.87
CA ILE A 185 -8.09 11.38 -14.49
C ILE A 185 -7.58 10.22 -13.64
N THR A 186 -7.16 9.14 -14.31
CA THR A 186 -6.50 7.98 -13.70
C THR A 186 -5.01 7.94 -14.08
N LEU A 187 -4.19 7.17 -13.36
CA LEU A 187 -2.79 6.94 -13.77
C LEU A 187 -2.71 6.24 -15.12
N ASP A 188 -3.65 5.35 -15.44
CA ASP A 188 -3.69 4.66 -16.73
C ASP A 188 -3.86 5.62 -17.91
N ASP A 189 -4.63 6.67 -17.74
CA ASP A 189 -4.84 7.68 -18.78
C ASP A 189 -3.53 8.40 -19.10
N ILE A 190 -2.81 8.82 -18.07
CA ILE A 190 -1.51 9.49 -18.22
C ILE A 190 -0.49 8.51 -18.80
N CYS A 191 -0.39 7.28 -18.25
CA CYS A 191 0.56 6.26 -18.71
C CYS A 191 0.37 5.92 -20.19
N ARG A 192 -0.87 5.75 -20.65
CA ARG A 192 -1.19 5.51 -22.06
C ARG A 192 -0.72 6.67 -22.95
N ARG A 193 -0.86 7.91 -22.48
CA ARG A 193 -0.46 9.10 -23.23
C ARG A 193 1.05 9.20 -23.44
N VAL A 194 1.85 8.73 -22.46
CA VAL A 194 3.31 8.85 -22.48
C VAL A 194 4.05 7.53 -22.63
N SER A 195 3.31 6.41 -22.73
CA SER A 195 3.81 5.03 -22.95
C SER A 195 4.83 4.59 -21.89
N VAL A 196 4.44 4.68 -20.60
CA VAL A 196 5.28 4.31 -19.46
C VAL A 196 4.47 3.54 -18.41
N SER A 197 5.15 2.87 -17.47
CA SER A 197 4.50 2.22 -16.32
C SER A 197 4.11 3.27 -15.27
N LYS A 198 3.12 2.93 -14.42
CA LYS A 198 2.64 3.79 -13.33
C LYS A 198 3.77 4.13 -12.34
N SER A 199 4.57 3.13 -11.97
CA SER A 199 5.70 3.32 -11.06
C SER A 199 6.77 4.25 -11.63
N SER A 200 7.09 4.12 -12.93
CA SER A 200 8.04 5.01 -13.63
C SER A 200 7.51 6.43 -13.73
N LEU A 201 6.22 6.60 -14.02
CA LEU A 201 5.56 7.91 -14.08
C LEU A 201 5.68 8.64 -12.74
N ILE A 202 5.22 8.02 -11.65
CA ILE A 202 5.21 8.62 -10.30
C ILE A 202 6.63 9.01 -9.88
N ARG A 203 7.60 8.11 -10.05
CA ARG A 203 9.00 8.37 -9.69
C ARG A 203 9.58 9.54 -10.47
N SER A 204 9.42 9.53 -11.79
CA SER A 204 9.99 10.57 -12.66
C SER A 204 9.35 11.94 -12.46
N PHE A 205 8.03 11.99 -12.14
CA PHE A 205 7.37 13.23 -11.72
C PHE A 205 8.00 13.78 -10.44
N SER A 206 8.15 12.92 -9.42
CA SER A 206 8.76 13.32 -8.14
C SER A 206 10.21 13.77 -8.30
N GLU A 207 11.00 13.06 -9.12
CA GLU A 207 12.42 13.39 -9.35
C GLU A 207 12.61 14.67 -10.18
N GLN A 208 11.79 14.91 -11.21
CA GLN A 208 11.99 16.03 -12.14
C GLN A 208 11.21 17.28 -11.75
N LEU A 209 10.04 17.14 -11.12
CA LEU A 209 9.15 18.26 -10.76
C LEU A 209 9.03 18.48 -9.25
N GLY A 210 9.51 17.56 -8.41
CA GLY A 210 9.31 17.59 -6.96
C GLY A 210 7.86 17.33 -6.51
N LEU A 211 6.98 16.92 -7.43
CA LEU A 211 5.55 16.68 -7.21
C LEU A 211 5.15 15.34 -7.79
N THR A 212 4.10 14.72 -7.22
CA THR A 212 3.45 13.57 -7.86
C THR A 212 2.46 14.05 -8.93
N PRO A 213 2.00 13.18 -9.88
CA PRO A 213 0.96 13.53 -10.84
C PRO A 213 -0.31 14.08 -10.19
N HIS A 214 -0.77 13.47 -9.09
CA HIS A 214 -1.92 13.97 -8.34
C HIS A 214 -1.66 15.36 -7.74
N SER A 215 -0.51 15.56 -7.08
CA SER A 215 -0.17 16.87 -6.49
C SER A 215 -0.05 17.96 -7.56
N TYR A 216 0.45 17.60 -8.74
CA TYR A 216 0.50 18.51 -9.89
C TYR A 216 -0.92 18.89 -10.36
N LEU A 217 -1.80 17.90 -10.54
CA LEU A 217 -3.21 18.11 -10.90
C LEU A 217 -3.93 19.01 -9.89
N MET A 218 -3.75 18.75 -8.59
CA MET A 218 -4.35 19.58 -7.54
C MET A 218 -3.83 21.00 -7.57
N SER A 219 -2.54 21.23 -7.90
CA SER A 219 -1.96 22.56 -8.05
C SER A 219 -2.56 23.35 -9.22
N ILE A 220 -2.99 22.68 -10.29
CA ILE A 220 -3.71 23.30 -11.41
C ILE A 220 -5.12 23.68 -10.96
N ARG A 221 -5.87 22.75 -10.37
CA ARG A 221 -7.27 22.95 -9.94
C ARG A 221 -7.46 24.07 -8.92
N ILE A 222 -6.45 24.36 -8.11
CA ILE A 222 -6.50 25.46 -7.13
C ILE A 222 -6.33 26.83 -7.82
N LYS A 223 -5.72 26.88 -9.01
CA LYS A 223 -5.46 28.13 -9.75
C LYS A 223 -6.63 28.57 -10.65
N GLU A 224 -7.55 27.65 -10.94
CA GLU A 224 -8.81 27.92 -11.64
C GLU A 224 -9.92 28.38 -10.66
#